data_ac2fdc74a8086b99355ad1482c9037b3
#
_entry.id   ac2fdc74a8086b99355ad1482c9037b3
#
_cell.length_a   1.000
_cell.length_b   1.000
_cell.length_c   1.000
_cell.angle_alpha   90.00
_cell.angle_beta   90.00
_cell.angle_gamma   90.00
#
_symmetry.space_group_name_H-M   'P 1'
#
loop_
_entity.id
_entity.type
_entity.pdbx_description
1 polymer ?
#
loop_
_entity_poly.entity_id
_entity_poly.type
_entity_poly.pdbx_seq_one_letter_code
_entity_poly.pdbx_strand_id
1 'polypeptide(L)'
;MLLTPGPTPVPEFARKAMSDITIHHRTKEFEAIFERTRNLLIEIYNMPEVLMLASSGTGAMEACVTNFTRKKALTVNSGKFGERFGKICKAFNIDYTEIKNEWNTAVSVEDIVNTIKNDSNIDAIFIQICESAGGLRHPVEEIAKEVKKINPEIIVVADGITALGVEKIDVTNIDALITGSQKAFMLPPGLAMIGLSEKAVKKIEEKSAGYYFNLATELKNQRKNTTAWTAATTLIMGLEAILVELKKVGFDNLYSKTALRAKATQEALKAIGFEIYPKTPANAMTTVYTEQSNEIRKLLKTKYSVDIAGGQDHLAGKIFRINHMGLVEDFEASWAVNAIELVMDDLNIRKFDGTANRVFAQNMFKGI
;
A
#
# COMPACT_ATOMS: atom_id res chain seq x y z
N MET A 1 7.33 20.56 -1.52
CA MET A 1 7.00 19.44 -0.62
C MET A 1 6.06 18.48 -1.34
N LEU A 2 6.38 17.18 -1.44
CA LEU A 2 5.57 16.17 -2.14
C LEU A 2 4.87 15.26 -1.12
N LEU A 3 3.59 15.45 -0.94
CA LEU A 3 2.72 14.67 -0.03
C LEU A 3 1.62 13.90 -0.78
N THR A 4 1.93 13.41 -1.98
CA THR A 4 1.05 12.51 -2.75
C THR A 4 1.15 11.08 -2.23
N PRO A 5 0.05 10.27 -2.21
CA PRO A 5 0.08 8.86 -1.78
C PRO A 5 0.78 7.92 -2.77
N GLY A 6 1.94 8.31 -3.23
CA GLY A 6 2.79 7.58 -4.17
C GLY A 6 2.71 8.10 -5.61
N PRO A 7 3.88 8.19 -6.27
CA PRO A 7 5.20 7.94 -5.70
C PRO A 7 5.52 8.86 -4.53
N THR A 8 6.15 8.30 -3.48
CA THR A 8 6.68 9.06 -2.35
C THR A 8 8.08 9.60 -2.66
N PRO A 9 8.55 10.66 -1.99
CA PRO A 9 9.92 11.15 -2.20
C PRO A 9 10.96 10.06 -1.94
N VAL A 10 11.96 9.97 -2.82
CA VAL A 10 13.11 9.06 -2.64
C VAL A 10 14.16 9.78 -1.78
N PRO A 11 14.50 9.26 -0.59
CA PRO A 11 15.47 9.90 0.28
C PRO A 11 16.89 9.87 -0.30
N GLU A 12 17.73 10.80 0.14
CA GLU A 12 19.08 10.98 -0.40
C GLU A 12 19.94 9.72 -0.29
N PHE A 13 19.90 9.03 0.85
CA PHE A 13 20.69 7.81 1.05
C PHE A 13 20.30 6.69 0.07
N ALA A 14 19.01 6.56 -0.28
CA ALA A 14 18.57 5.60 -1.28
C ALA A 14 18.97 6.00 -2.70
N ARG A 15 18.87 7.31 -3.04
CA ARG A 15 19.38 7.83 -4.33
C ARG A 15 20.87 7.58 -4.47
N LYS A 16 21.65 7.77 -3.41
CA LYS A 16 23.08 7.50 -3.37
C LYS A 16 23.39 6.03 -3.63
N ALA A 17 22.68 5.11 -2.95
CA ALA A 17 22.82 3.68 -3.18
C ALA A 17 22.46 3.27 -4.61
N MET A 18 21.45 3.88 -5.21
CA MET A 18 21.06 3.63 -6.61
C MET A 18 22.01 4.24 -7.65
N SER A 19 22.82 5.22 -7.30
CA SER A 19 23.80 5.85 -8.19
C SER A 19 25.18 5.19 -8.16
N ASP A 20 25.35 4.15 -7.38
CA ASP A 20 26.61 3.42 -7.31
C ASP A 20 26.89 2.60 -8.59
N ILE A 21 28.10 2.07 -8.71
CA ILE A 21 28.52 1.32 -9.89
C ILE A 21 27.56 0.16 -10.16
N THR A 22 27.18 -0.01 -11.42
CA THR A 22 26.30 -1.08 -11.84
C THR A 22 26.92 -2.46 -11.60
N ILE A 23 26.26 -3.28 -10.81
CA ILE A 23 26.67 -4.65 -10.50
C ILE A 23 25.89 -5.62 -11.39
N HIS A 24 26.58 -6.59 -11.99
CA HIS A 24 25.93 -7.63 -12.78
C HIS A 24 25.17 -8.61 -11.85
N HIS A 25 23.91 -8.88 -12.16
CA HIS A 25 22.98 -9.65 -11.30
C HIS A 25 23.32 -11.13 -11.09
N ARG A 26 24.40 -11.66 -11.70
CA ARG A 26 24.88 -13.05 -11.52
C ARG A 26 26.28 -13.10 -10.91
N THR A 27 26.64 -12.12 -10.12
CA THR A 27 27.90 -12.08 -9.37
C THR A 27 27.66 -12.41 -7.90
N LYS A 28 28.70 -12.90 -7.23
CA LYS A 28 28.65 -13.17 -5.78
C LYS A 28 28.38 -11.92 -4.95
N GLU A 29 28.82 -10.78 -5.43
CA GLU A 29 28.55 -9.48 -4.81
C GLU A 29 27.05 -9.17 -4.82
N PHE A 30 26.38 -9.33 -5.97
CA PHE A 30 24.95 -9.13 -6.06
C PHE A 30 24.15 -10.16 -5.28
N GLU A 31 24.56 -11.44 -5.30
CA GLU A 31 23.94 -12.50 -4.47
C GLU A 31 23.92 -12.12 -3.01
N ALA A 32 25.00 -11.54 -2.49
CA ALA A 32 25.09 -11.10 -1.09
C ALA A 32 24.16 -9.90 -0.79
N ILE A 33 24.04 -8.92 -1.71
CA ILE A 33 23.08 -7.81 -1.61
C ILE A 33 21.65 -8.36 -1.61
N PHE A 34 21.35 -9.25 -2.56
CA PHE A 34 20.02 -9.85 -2.70
C PHE A 34 19.60 -10.61 -1.43
N GLU A 35 20.52 -11.40 -0.86
CA GLU A 35 20.27 -12.15 0.38
C GLU A 35 19.97 -11.24 1.56
N ARG A 36 20.79 -10.19 1.78
CA ARG A 36 20.53 -9.22 2.87
C ARG A 36 19.20 -8.50 2.69
N THR A 37 18.91 -8.06 1.45
CA THR A 37 17.64 -7.39 1.12
C THR A 37 16.44 -8.30 1.37
N ARG A 38 16.53 -9.57 0.92
CA ARG A 38 15.47 -10.56 1.13
C ARG A 38 15.25 -10.89 2.60
N ASN A 39 16.31 -11.02 3.38
CA ASN A 39 16.21 -11.26 4.83
C ASN A 39 15.53 -10.09 5.57
N LEU A 40 15.85 -8.85 5.21
CA LEU A 40 15.17 -7.66 5.75
C LEU A 40 13.70 -7.59 5.34
N LEU A 41 13.36 -8.01 4.11
CA LEU A 41 11.97 -8.12 3.69
C LEU A 41 11.22 -9.19 4.47
N ILE A 42 11.78 -10.36 4.68
CA ILE A 42 11.19 -11.43 5.49
C ILE A 42 10.86 -10.92 6.90
N GLU A 43 11.75 -10.11 7.49
CA GLU A 43 11.52 -9.52 8.80
C GLU A 43 10.33 -8.54 8.82
N ILE A 44 10.24 -7.60 7.86
CA ILE A 44 9.15 -6.61 7.84
C ILE A 44 7.81 -7.22 7.44
N TYR A 45 7.82 -8.25 6.56
CA TYR A 45 6.62 -8.98 6.18
C TYR A 45 6.13 -9.93 7.27
N ASN A 46 7.03 -10.39 8.14
CA ASN A 46 6.77 -11.46 9.09
C ASN A 46 6.18 -12.72 8.42
N MET A 47 6.69 -13.05 7.23
CA MET A 47 6.27 -14.20 6.43
C MET A 47 7.50 -15.04 6.04
N PRO A 48 7.36 -16.38 5.86
CA PRO A 48 8.51 -17.27 5.66
C PRO A 48 9.28 -17.04 4.36
N GLU A 49 8.61 -16.52 3.33
CA GLU A 49 9.20 -16.25 2.02
C GLU A 49 8.79 -14.88 1.50
N VAL A 50 9.70 -14.16 0.83
CA VAL A 50 9.37 -12.93 0.10
C VAL A 50 10.04 -12.97 -1.27
N LEU A 51 9.27 -12.71 -2.31
CA LEU A 51 9.72 -12.58 -3.69
C LEU A 51 9.85 -11.11 -4.07
N MET A 52 10.91 -10.75 -4.80
CA MET A 52 11.12 -9.45 -5.44
C MET A 52 10.95 -9.60 -6.95
N LEU A 53 10.04 -8.84 -7.54
CA LEU A 53 9.73 -8.88 -8.97
C LEU A 53 10.10 -7.54 -9.62
N ALA A 54 10.82 -7.56 -10.74
CA ALA A 54 11.04 -6.36 -11.57
C ALA A 54 9.70 -5.98 -12.24
N SER A 55 8.84 -5.28 -11.48
CA SER A 55 7.48 -4.94 -11.88
C SER A 55 6.90 -3.82 -11.03
N SER A 56 5.73 -3.32 -11.42
CA SER A 56 4.88 -2.51 -10.52
C SER A 56 4.02 -3.41 -9.62
N GLY A 57 3.39 -2.84 -8.58
CA GLY A 57 2.43 -3.57 -7.76
C GLY A 57 1.31 -4.24 -8.57
N THR A 58 0.91 -3.67 -9.72
CA THR A 58 -0.06 -4.29 -10.63
C THR A 58 0.41 -5.63 -11.17
N GLY A 59 1.71 -5.77 -11.51
CA GLY A 59 2.25 -7.06 -11.93
C GLY A 59 2.27 -8.09 -10.80
N ALA A 60 2.49 -7.68 -9.55
CA ALA A 60 2.33 -8.59 -8.41
C ALA A 60 0.87 -9.00 -8.18
N MET A 61 -0.11 -8.10 -8.40
CA MET A 61 -1.54 -8.45 -8.40
C MET A 61 -1.84 -9.48 -9.47
N GLU A 62 -1.36 -9.28 -10.71
CA GLU A 62 -1.50 -10.22 -11.82
C GLU A 62 -0.84 -11.56 -11.51
N ALA A 63 0.39 -11.54 -10.99
CA ALA A 63 1.09 -12.74 -10.56
C ALA A 63 0.28 -13.54 -9.52
N CYS A 64 -0.29 -12.88 -8.52
CA CYS A 64 -1.09 -13.54 -7.49
C CYS A 64 -2.41 -14.11 -8.07
N VAL A 65 -3.14 -13.35 -8.88
CA VAL A 65 -4.40 -13.82 -9.49
C VAL A 65 -4.17 -15.07 -10.33
N THR A 66 -3.15 -15.06 -11.20
CA THR A 66 -2.88 -16.17 -12.12
C THR A 66 -2.29 -17.39 -11.45
N ASN A 67 -1.48 -17.21 -10.37
CA ASN A 67 -0.81 -18.33 -9.69
C ASN A 67 -1.63 -18.92 -8.54
N PHE A 68 -2.61 -18.22 -7.96
CA PHE A 68 -3.37 -18.72 -6.83
C PHE A 68 -4.80 -19.16 -7.15
N THR A 69 -5.44 -18.60 -8.19
CA THR A 69 -6.79 -19.02 -8.58
C THR A 69 -6.74 -20.28 -9.42
N ARG A 70 -7.47 -21.33 -9.01
CA ARG A 70 -7.60 -22.60 -9.74
C ARG A 70 -8.99 -22.81 -10.28
N LYS A 71 -10.01 -22.33 -9.57
CA LYS A 71 -11.42 -22.46 -9.93
C LYS A 71 -12.08 -21.11 -10.08
N LYS A 72 -12.20 -20.35 -9.00
CA LYS A 72 -12.90 -19.08 -8.98
C LYS A 72 -12.32 -18.11 -7.96
N ALA A 73 -12.13 -16.86 -8.35
CA ALA A 73 -11.69 -15.79 -7.48
C ALA A 73 -12.89 -15.09 -6.81
N LEU A 74 -12.68 -14.59 -5.58
CA LEU A 74 -13.51 -13.55 -4.97
C LEU A 74 -12.70 -12.25 -4.92
N THR A 75 -13.24 -11.16 -5.48
CA THR A 75 -12.60 -9.85 -5.47
C THR A 75 -13.45 -8.83 -4.74
N VAL A 76 -12.80 -7.90 -4.03
CA VAL A 76 -13.46 -6.78 -3.35
C VAL A 76 -13.18 -5.50 -4.11
N ASN A 77 -14.24 -4.78 -4.48
CA ASN A 77 -14.19 -3.53 -5.21
C ASN A 77 -14.82 -2.41 -4.38
N SER A 78 -14.00 -1.69 -3.61
CA SER A 78 -14.36 -0.45 -2.91
C SER A 78 -13.55 0.73 -3.43
N GLY A 79 -13.04 0.62 -4.69
CA GLY A 79 -12.22 1.66 -5.31
C GLY A 79 -11.43 1.17 -6.52
N LYS A 80 -10.61 2.08 -7.04
CA LYS A 80 -9.83 1.88 -8.28
C LYS A 80 -8.90 0.65 -8.24
N PHE A 81 -8.34 0.36 -7.07
CA PHE A 81 -7.38 -0.74 -6.92
C PHE A 81 -8.10 -2.06 -6.66
N GLY A 82 -9.25 -2.03 -5.97
CA GLY A 82 -10.14 -3.19 -5.86
C GLY A 82 -10.69 -3.65 -7.19
N GLU A 83 -11.20 -2.72 -7.99
CA GLU A 83 -11.68 -2.97 -9.35
C GLU A 83 -10.62 -3.65 -10.23
N ARG A 84 -9.33 -3.39 -9.97
CA ARG A 84 -8.23 -3.93 -10.77
C ARG A 84 -8.12 -5.44 -10.67
N PHE A 85 -8.39 -6.06 -9.52
CA PHE A 85 -8.38 -7.51 -9.40
C PHE A 85 -9.42 -8.18 -10.30
N GLY A 86 -10.65 -7.64 -10.35
CA GLY A 86 -11.69 -8.11 -11.28
C GLY A 86 -11.27 -7.95 -12.74
N LYS A 87 -10.65 -6.81 -13.11
CA LYS A 87 -10.13 -6.58 -14.46
C LYS A 87 -9.02 -7.56 -14.84
N ILE A 88 -8.14 -7.92 -13.90
CA ILE A 88 -7.12 -8.94 -14.14
C ILE A 88 -7.77 -10.31 -14.33
N CYS A 89 -8.72 -10.70 -13.49
CA CYS A 89 -9.46 -11.96 -13.68
C CYS A 89 -10.07 -12.04 -15.08
N LYS A 90 -10.74 -10.97 -15.52
CA LYS A 90 -11.33 -10.88 -16.85
C LYS A 90 -10.27 -11.00 -17.97
N ALA A 91 -9.12 -10.33 -17.83
CA ALA A 91 -8.06 -10.35 -18.84
C ALA A 91 -7.45 -11.75 -19.03
N PHE A 92 -7.43 -12.58 -17.97
CA PHE A 92 -6.91 -13.94 -18.00
C PHE A 92 -7.99 -15.02 -18.09
N ASN A 93 -9.26 -14.65 -18.36
CA ASN A 93 -10.41 -15.57 -18.44
C ASN A 93 -10.54 -16.44 -17.17
N ILE A 94 -10.30 -15.84 -16.01
CA ILE A 94 -10.47 -16.47 -14.69
C ILE A 94 -11.87 -16.10 -14.18
N ASP A 95 -12.67 -17.12 -13.82
CA ASP A 95 -13.97 -16.90 -13.19
C ASP A 95 -13.83 -16.17 -11.87
N TYR A 96 -14.69 -15.18 -11.62
CA TYR A 96 -14.69 -14.44 -10.37
C TYR A 96 -16.07 -13.95 -9.96
N THR A 97 -16.24 -13.78 -8.66
CA THR A 97 -17.34 -13.04 -8.04
C THR A 97 -16.77 -11.73 -7.50
N GLU A 98 -17.44 -10.61 -7.73
CA GLU A 98 -17.02 -9.30 -7.20
C GLU A 98 -18.02 -8.82 -6.17
N ILE A 99 -17.54 -8.47 -4.96
CA ILE A 99 -18.31 -7.70 -3.98
C ILE A 99 -17.97 -6.23 -4.20
N LYS A 100 -18.98 -5.44 -4.56
CA LYS A 100 -18.84 -4.02 -4.87
C LYS A 100 -19.47 -3.16 -3.80
N ASN A 101 -18.71 -2.21 -3.26
CA ASN A 101 -19.15 -1.22 -2.29
C ASN A 101 -18.91 0.21 -2.78
N GLU A 102 -19.51 1.18 -2.09
CA GLU A 102 -19.13 2.57 -2.26
C GLU A 102 -17.66 2.79 -1.86
N TRP A 103 -16.97 3.72 -2.53
CA TRP A 103 -15.53 3.92 -2.37
C TRP A 103 -15.11 4.48 -1.00
N ASN A 104 -16.05 4.82 -0.16
CA ASN A 104 -15.83 5.23 1.24
C ASN A 104 -16.23 4.15 2.26
N THR A 105 -16.66 2.97 1.81
CA THR A 105 -17.24 1.95 2.69
C THR A 105 -16.45 0.64 2.57
N ALA A 106 -15.93 0.16 3.69
CA ALA A 106 -15.23 -1.12 3.76
C ALA A 106 -16.22 -2.28 3.53
N VAL A 107 -15.72 -3.37 2.90
CA VAL A 107 -16.49 -4.61 2.83
C VAL A 107 -16.70 -5.16 4.25
N SER A 108 -17.88 -5.70 4.51
CA SER A 108 -18.15 -6.38 5.78
C SER A 108 -17.58 -7.81 5.78
N VAL A 109 -17.21 -8.29 6.95
CA VAL A 109 -16.81 -9.69 7.14
C VAL A 109 -17.96 -10.63 6.76
N GLU A 110 -19.19 -10.23 7.09
CA GLU A 110 -20.40 -11.01 6.80
C GLU A 110 -20.64 -11.20 5.29
N ASP A 111 -20.45 -10.16 4.47
CA ASP A 111 -20.60 -10.27 3.01
C ASP A 111 -19.61 -11.28 2.41
N ILE A 112 -18.37 -11.27 2.86
CA ILE A 112 -17.35 -12.25 2.43
C ILE A 112 -17.77 -13.67 2.86
N VAL A 113 -18.12 -13.85 4.13
CA VAL A 113 -18.51 -15.14 4.69
C VAL A 113 -19.72 -15.73 3.96
N ASN A 114 -20.75 -14.92 3.74
CA ASN A 114 -21.96 -15.35 3.03
C ASN A 114 -21.67 -15.72 1.57
N THR A 115 -20.82 -14.93 0.89
CA THR A 115 -20.44 -15.21 -0.49
C THR A 115 -19.71 -16.55 -0.60
N ILE A 116 -18.77 -16.84 0.31
CA ILE A 116 -18.01 -18.12 0.30
C ILE A 116 -18.92 -19.31 0.64
N LYS A 117 -19.82 -19.15 1.60
CA LYS A 117 -20.78 -20.23 1.95
C LYS A 117 -21.71 -20.58 0.80
N ASN A 118 -22.07 -19.59 -0.02
CA ASN A 118 -22.98 -19.77 -1.16
C ASN A 118 -22.27 -20.23 -2.45
N ASP A 119 -20.94 -20.16 -2.51
CA ASP A 119 -20.17 -20.58 -3.69
C ASP A 119 -18.88 -21.33 -3.29
N SER A 120 -18.97 -22.64 -3.22
CA SER A 120 -17.86 -23.54 -2.86
C SER A 120 -16.75 -23.62 -3.94
N ASN A 121 -16.91 -22.99 -5.11
CA ASN A 121 -15.88 -22.93 -6.13
C ASN A 121 -14.84 -21.85 -5.85
N ILE A 122 -15.13 -20.89 -4.96
CA ILE A 122 -14.17 -19.85 -4.58
C ILE A 122 -12.99 -20.51 -3.88
N ASP A 123 -11.80 -20.37 -4.47
CA ASP A 123 -10.55 -20.93 -3.95
C ASP A 123 -9.44 -19.89 -3.72
N ALA A 124 -9.68 -18.63 -4.10
CA ALA A 124 -8.81 -17.50 -3.80
C ALA A 124 -9.60 -16.21 -3.56
N ILE A 125 -9.15 -15.36 -2.63
CA ILE A 125 -9.74 -14.06 -2.31
C ILE A 125 -8.67 -12.99 -2.52
N PHE A 126 -9.06 -11.87 -3.13
CA PHE A 126 -8.21 -10.72 -3.42
C PHE A 126 -8.83 -9.45 -2.83
N ILE A 127 -8.13 -8.83 -1.89
CA ILE A 127 -8.64 -7.68 -1.16
C ILE A 127 -7.51 -6.69 -0.83
N GLN A 128 -7.78 -5.38 -0.89
CA GLN A 128 -6.86 -4.34 -0.42
C GLN A 128 -6.93 -4.20 1.10
N ILE A 129 -5.78 -4.04 1.75
CA ILE A 129 -5.75 -3.57 3.15
C ILE A 129 -6.14 -2.09 3.18
N CYS A 130 -5.50 -1.29 2.32
CA CYS A 130 -5.83 0.10 2.11
C CYS A 130 -6.21 0.36 0.65
N GLU A 131 -7.49 0.68 0.39
CA GLU A 131 -7.93 1.18 -0.91
C GLU A 131 -7.56 2.67 -1.03
N SER A 132 -6.45 2.92 -1.68
CA SER A 132 -5.86 4.26 -1.72
C SER A 132 -6.57 5.27 -2.63
N ALA A 133 -7.53 4.84 -3.44
CA ALA A 133 -8.37 5.75 -4.21
C ALA A 133 -9.23 6.64 -3.29
N GLY A 134 -9.72 6.08 -2.18
CA GLY A 134 -10.49 6.77 -1.16
C GLY A 134 -9.81 6.90 0.21
N GLY A 135 -8.65 6.28 0.41
CA GLY A 135 -7.99 6.24 1.73
C GLY A 135 -8.71 5.33 2.73
N LEU A 136 -9.39 4.30 2.24
CA LEU A 136 -10.24 3.39 3.00
C LEU A 136 -9.45 2.17 3.51
N ARG A 137 -9.62 1.79 4.77
CA ARG A 137 -9.04 0.58 5.36
C ARG A 137 -10.10 -0.52 5.45
N HIS A 138 -9.79 -1.72 4.91
CA HIS A 138 -10.61 -2.92 5.04
C HIS A 138 -10.19 -3.78 6.25
N PRO A 139 -11.11 -4.53 6.88
CA PRO A 139 -10.81 -5.41 8.03
C PRO A 139 -10.24 -6.77 7.54
N VAL A 140 -9.11 -6.74 6.83
CA VAL A 140 -8.57 -7.90 6.09
C VAL A 140 -8.15 -9.02 7.02
N GLU A 141 -7.60 -8.71 8.18
CA GLU A 141 -7.15 -9.70 9.17
C GLU A 141 -8.33 -10.50 9.74
N GLU A 142 -9.44 -9.80 10.04
CA GLU A 142 -10.66 -10.43 10.51
C GLU A 142 -11.31 -11.27 9.41
N ILE A 143 -11.38 -10.73 8.20
CA ILE A 143 -11.86 -11.47 7.02
C ILE A 143 -11.04 -12.73 6.82
N ALA A 144 -9.71 -12.63 6.80
CA ALA A 144 -8.83 -13.79 6.62
C ALA A 144 -9.06 -14.87 7.69
N LYS A 145 -9.21 -14.46 8.95
CA LYS A 145 -9.50 -15.36 10.06
C LYS A 145 -10.84 -16.11 9.86
N GLU A 146 -11.90 -15.40 9.51
CA GLU A 146 -13.23 -16.02 9.32
C GLU A 146 -13.26 -16.92 8.07
N VAL A 147 -12.59 -16.51 6.99
CA VAL A 147 -12.40 -17.34 5.78
C VAL A 147 -11.74 -18.68 6.12
N LYS A 148 -10.65 -18.66 6.91
CA LYS A 148 -9.91 -19.88 7.29
C LYS A 148 -10.74 -20.83 8.18
N LYS A 149 -11.68 -20.31 8.95
CA LYS A 149 -12.63 -21.15 9.71
C LYS A 149 -13.61 -21.90 8.81
N ILE A 150 -14.03 -21.29 7.69
CA ILE A 150 -14.98 -21.88 6.75
C ILE A 150 -14.26 -22.90 5.86
N ASN A 151 -13.19 -22.49 5.26
CA ASN A 151 -12.38 -23.32 4.38
C ASN A 151 -10.90 -22.88 4.45
N PRO A 152 -10.07 -23.63 5.21
CA PRO A 152 -8.64 -23.32 5.32
C PRO A 152 -7.88 -23.43 3.99
N GLU A 153 -8.46 -24.04 2.95
CA GLU A 153 -7.82 -24.19 1.64
C GLU A 153 -7.94 -22.95 0.75
N ILE A 154 -8.83 -22.03 1.02
CA ILE A 154 -8.93 -20.77 0.30
C ILE A 154 -7.65 -19.95 0.52
N ILE A 155 -7.04 -19.48 -0.57
CA ILE A 155 -5.88 -18.57 -0.51
C ILE A 155 -6.38 -17.15 -0.30
N VAL A 156 -5.87 -16.47 0.73
CA VAL A 156 -6.15 -15.05 0.99
C VAL A 156 -4.98 -14.21 0.55
N VAL A 157 -5.19 -13.39 -0.48
CA VAL A 157 -4.21 -12.45 -1.03
C VAL A 157 -4.60 -11.04 -0.60
N ALA A 158 -3.74 -10.41 0.17
CA ALA A 158 -3.90 -9.04 0.63
C ALA A 158 -3.01 -8.09 -0.19
N ASP A 159 -3.62 -7.06 -0.77
CA ASP A 159 -2.88 -5.94 -1.33
C ASP A 159 -2.51 -4.96 -0.21
N GLY A 160 -1.26 -5.03 0.22
CA GLY A 160 -0.64 -4.17 1.23
C GLY A 160 0.22 -3.07 0.62
N ILE A 161 0.07 -2.74 -0.68
CA ILE A 161 0.90 -1.74 -1.37
C ILE A 161 0.93 -0.40 -0.61
N THR A 162 -0.17 0.00 -0.01
CA THR A 162 -0.27 1.23 0.79
C THR A 162 -0.46 0.96 2.28
N ALA A 163 -0.13 -0.24 2.78
CA ALA A 163 -0.29 -0.62 4.18
C ALA A 163 1.01 -1.15 4.82
N LEU A 164 1.77 -2.02 4.13
CA LEU A 164 3.05 -2.50 4.67
C LEU A 164 4.07 -1.35 4.74
N GLY A 165 4.76 -1.24 5.87
CA GLY A 165 5.61 -0.10 6.19
C GLY A 165 4.86 1.13 6.72
N VAL A 166 3.55 1.02 6.92
CA VAL A 166 2.65 2.06 7.46
C VAL A 166 2.04 1.66 8.79
N GLU A 167 1.57 0.41 8.86
CA GLU A 167 0.92 -0.17 10.02
C GLU A 167 1.34 -1.63 10.20
N LYS A 168 1.19 -2.14 11.42
CA LYS A 168 1.41 -3.56 11.69
C LYS A 168 0.25 -4.38 11.10
N ILE A 169 0.59 -5.40 10.33
CA ILE A 169 -0.37 -6.30 9.71
C ILE A 169 -0.25 -7.68 10.38
N ASP A 170 -1.35 -8.23 10.86
CA ASP A 170 -1.39 -9.62 11.32
C ASP A 170 -1.52 -10.55 10.11
N VAL A 171 -0.42 -11.15 9.71
CA VAL A 171 -0.34 -12.04 8.54
C VAL A 171 -0.71 -13.49 8.82
N THR A 172 -1.11 -13.83 10.05
CA THR A 172 -1.35 -15.23 10.49
C THR A 172 -2.28 -16.01 9.55
N ASN A 173 -3.31 -15.37 9.01
CA ASN A 173 -4.29 -16.00 8.11
C ASN A 173 -4.21 -15.45 6.67
N ILE A 174 -3.21 -14.64 6.35
CA ILE A 174 -2.94 -14.11 5.02
C ILE A 174 -1.92 -15.02 4.33
N ASP A 175 -2.24 -15.49 3.13
CA ASP A 175 -1.36 -16.40 2.39
C ASP A 175 -0.38 -15.65 1.48
N ALA A 176 -0.80 -14.52 0.91
CA ALA A 176 0.10 -13.67 0.13
C ALA A 176 -0.14 -12.19 0.45
N LEU A 177 0.94 -11.43 0.62
CA LEU A 177 0.91 -10.00 0.90
C LEU A 177 1.71 -9.25 -0.16
N ILE A 178 1.03 -8.40 -0.94
CA ILE A 178 1.62 -7.65 -2.04
C ILE A 178 2.07 -6.27 -1.59
N THR A 179 3.24 -5.83 -2.07
CA THR A 179 3.68 -4.42 -1.93
C THR A 179 4.35 -3.89 -3.19
N GLY A 180 4.67 -2.59 -3.19
CA GLY A 180 5.34 -1.91 -4.29
C GLY A 180 6.37 -0.89 -3.80
N SER A 181 7.41 -0.69 -4.58
CA SER A 181 8.58 0.12 -4.24
C SER A 181 8.27 1.60 -4.00
N GLN A 182 7.28 2.18 -4.70
CA GLN A 182 7.03 3.63 -4.74
C GLN A 182 6.10 4.15 -3.63
N LYS A 183 5.86 3.37 -2.58
CA LYS A 183 4.99 3.69 -1.44
C LYS A 183 5.83 3.85 -0.17
N ALA A 184 5.54 3.10 0.88
CA ALA A 184 6.30 3.19 2.14
C ALA A 184 7.80 2.87 1.97
N PHE A 185 8.19 2.13 0.94
CA PHE A 185 9.60 1.86 0.63
C PHE A 185 10.31 2.99 -0.15
N MET A 186 9.66 4.09 -0.46
CA MET A 186 10.27 5.34 -0.94
C MET A 186 11.27 5.19 -2.09
N LEU A 187 11.03 4.26 -3.00
CA LEU A 187 11.84 4.05 -4.21
C LEU A 187 11.08 4.51 -5.45
N PRO A 188 11.75 4.68 -6.59
CA PRO A 188 11.05 4.79 -7.86
C PRO A 188 10.15 3.57 -8.10
N PRO A 189 9.04 3.70 -8.87
CA PRO A 189 8.26 2.55 -9.30
C PRO A 189 9.12 1.62 -10.17
N GLY A 190 8.94 0.31 -10.05
CA GLY A 190 9.67 -0.68 -10.86
C GLY A 190 10.05 -1.96 -10.10
N LEU A 191 9.78 -2.01 -8.79
CA LEU A 191 9.95 -3.21 -7.99
C LEU A 191 8.65 -3.50 -7.23
N ALA A 192 8.19 -4.76 -7.29
CA ALA A 192 7.08 -5.26 -6.48
C ALA A 192 7.58 -6.43 -5.62
N MET A 193 6.99 -6.58 -4.45
CA MET A 193 7.33 -7.67 -3.54
C MET A 193 6.07 -8.43 -3.15
N ILE A 194 6.22 -9.74 -2.95
CA ILE A 194 5.13 -10.63 -2.52
C ILE A 194 5.65 -11.48 -1.35
N GLY A 195 5.10 -11.27 -0.16
CA GLY A 195 5.27 -12.17 0.97
C GLY A 195 4.39 -13.40 0.80
N LEU A 196 4.87 -14.58 1.15
CA LEU A 196 4.17 -15.86 0.96
C LEU A 196 4.16 -16.66 2.27
N SER A 197 2.99 -17.20 2.64
CA SER A 197 2.86 -18.22 3.68
C SER A 197 3.39 -19.57 3.20
N GLU A 198 3.65 -20.51 4.11
CA GLU A 198 4.01 -21.89 3.74
C GLU A 198 2.96 -22.53 2.83
N LYS A 199 1.69 -22.23 3.06
CA LYS A 199 0.59 -22.71 2.23
C LYS A 199 0.64 -22.13 0.81
N ALA A 200 0.88 -20.82 0.69
CA ALA A 200 1.02 -20.18 -0.62
C ALA A 200 2.22 -20.75 -1.37
N VAL A 201 3.35 -20.99 -0.70
CA VAL A 201 4.53 -21.66 -1.24
C VAL A 201 4.16 -23.04 -1.80
N LYS A 202 3.52 -23.89 -1.00
CA LYS A 202 3.07 -25.21 -1.44
C LYS A 202 2.16 -25.12 -2.67
N LYS A 203 1.20 -24.19 -2.66
CA LYS A 203 0.24 -23.98 -3.77
C LYS A 203 0.93 -23.66 -5.09
N ILE A 204 1.96 -22.79 -5.10
CA ILE A 204 2.71 -22.44 -6.30
C ILE A 204 3.69 -23.56 -6.73
N GLU A 205 4.27 -24.29 -5.79
CA GLU A 205 5.14 -25.46 -6.10
C GLU A 205 4.35 -26.61 -6.73
N GLU A 206 3.11 -26.83 -6.34
CA GLU A 206 2.21 -27.83 -6.96
C GLU A 206 1.85 -27.44 -8.40
N LYS A 207 1.54 -26.18 -8.64
CA LYS A 207 1.17 -25.64 -9.96
C LYS A 207 1.32 -24.13 -9.97
N SER A 208 2.12 -23.62 -10.88
CA SER A 208 2.28 -22.19 -11.14
C SER A 208 1.88 -21.88 -12.59
N ALA A 209 1.52 -20.62 -12.86
CA ALA A 209 1.03 -20.18 -14.14
C ALA A 209 1.88 -19.03 -14.70
N GLY A 210 1.76 -18.81 -16.00
CA GLY A 210 2.47 -17.76 -16.72
C GLY A 210 3.94 -18.12 -17.00
N TYR A 211 4.61 -17.23 -17.71
CA TYR A 211 6.03 -17.33 -18.02
C TYR A 211 6.83 -16.33 -17.18
N TYR A 212 6.60 -15.03 -17.36
CA TYR A 212 7.34 -13.97 -16.65
C TYR A 212 6.99 -13.90 -15.17
N PHE A 213 5.71 -13.97 -14.83
CA PHE A 213 5.21 -13.96 -13.46
C PHE A 213 4.95 -15.39 -12.91
N ASN A 214 5.78 -16.35 -13.27
CA ASN A 214 5.74 -17.69 -12.71
C ASN A 214 6.37 -17.69 -11.31
N LEU A 215 5.53 -17.70 -10.27
CA LEU A 215 6.01 -17.57 -8.89
C LEU A 215 6.83 -18.75 -8.41
N ALA A 216 6.59 -19.97 -8.92
CA ALA A 216 7.44 -21.13 -8.57
C ALA A 216 8.85 -20.99 -9.16
N THR A 217 8.95 -20.51 -10.40
CA THR A 217 10.24 -20.26 -11.05
C THR A 217 11.02 -19.17 -10.32
N GLU A 218 10.36 -18.07 -9.95
CA GLU A 218 10.98 -17.02 -9.15
C GLU A 218 11.43 -17.52 -7.77
N LEU A 219 10.58 -18.23 -7.04
CA LEU A 219 10.91 -18.79 -5.73
C LEU A 219 12.16 -19.70 -5.78
N LYS A 220 12.20 -20.62 -6.77
CA LYS A 220 13.34 -21.52 -6.98
C LYS A 220 14.66 -20.76 -7.18
N ASN A 221 14.64 -19.65 -7.91
CA ASN A 221 15.81 -18.83 -8.16
C ASN A 221 16.15 -17.92 -6.97
N GLN A 222 15.16 -17.30 -6.35
CA GLN A 222 15.39 -16.35 -5.25
C GLN A 222 15.85 -17.06 -3.96
N ARG A 223 15.52 -18.33 -3.76
CA ARG A 223 16.13 -19.18 -2.72
C ARG A 223 17.64 -19.41 -2.93
N LYS A 224 18.16 -19.15 -4.13
CA LYS A 224 19.59 -19.18 -4.47
C LYS A 224 20.19 -17.77 -4.55
N ASN A 225 19.53 -16.78 -3.99
CA ASN A 225 19.92 -15.37 -3.98
C ASN A 225 20.12 -14.77 -5.40
N THR A 226 19.31 -15.22 -6.37
CA THR A 226 19.28 -14.70 -7.74
C THR A 226 17.84 -14.61 -8.23
N THR A 227 17.61 -14.08 -9.42
CA THR A 227 16.27 -13.96 -10.04
C THR A 227 16.15 -14.88 -11.25
N ALA A 228 14.92 -15.24 -11.62
CA ALA A 228 14.67 -16.02 -12.82
C ALA A 228 15.07 -15.26 -14.10
N TRP A 229 14.83 -13.95 -14.09
CA TRP A 229 15.12 -13.02 -15.20
C TRP A 229 16.21 -12.04 -14.80
N THR A 230 16.51 -11.06 -15.66
CA THR A 230 17.43 -9.97 -15.33
C THR A 230 16.87 -9.13 -14.17
N ALA A 231 17.61 -9.05 -13.08
CA ALA A 231 17.20 -8.34 -11.88
C ALA A 231 17.20 -6.82 -12.06
N ALA A 232 16.32 -6.14 -11.37
CA ALA A 232 16.33 -4.68 -11.21
C ALA A 232 17.41 -4.29 -10.17
N THR A 233 18.70 -4.51 -10.49
CA THR A 233 19.82 -4.41 -9.55
C THR A 233 19.85 -3.10 -8.80
N THR A 234 19.76 -1.97 -9.51
CA THR A 234 19.75 -0.61 -8.93
C THR A 234 18.62 -0.40 -7.92
N LEU A 235 17.41 -0.89 -8.22
CA LEU A 235 16.27 -0.77 -7.29
C LEU A 235 16.44 -1.68 -6.08
N ILE A 236 17.06 -2.85 -6.23
CA ILE A 236 17.33 -3.76 -5.11
C ILE A 236 18.40 -3.17 -4.18
N MET A 237 19.45 -2.53 -4.71
CA MET A 237 20.44 -1.78 -3.92
C MET A 237 19.78 -0.63 -3.14
N GLY A 238 18.90 0.12 -3.80
CA GLY A 238 18.12 1.17 -3.15
C GLY A 238 17.18 0.62 -2.07
N LEU A 239 16.57 -0.55 -2.31
CA LEU A 239 15.68 -1.20 -1.35
C LEU A 239 16.45 -1.67 -0.10
N GLU A 240 17.64 -2.25 -0.27
CA GLU A 240 18.51 -2.59 0.87
C GLU A 240 18.77 -1.37 1.75
N ALA A 241 19.17 -0.25 1.16
CA ALA A 241 19.44 0.99 1.90
C ALA A 241 18.20 1.49 2.66
N ILE A 242 17.02 1.45 2.05
CA ILE A 242 15.74 1.80 2.71
C ILE A 242 15.46 0.87 3.88
N LEU A 243 15.52 -0.45 3.68
CA LEU A 243 15.18 -1.42 4.71
C LEU A 243 16.13 -1.35 5.91
N VAL A 244 17.42 -1.12 5.67
CA VAL A 244 18.41 -0.89 6.73
C VAL A 244 18.03 0.33 7.56
N GLU A 245 17.61 1.42 6.93
CA GLU A 245 17.23 2.64 7.65
C GLU A 245 15.90 2.46 8.40
N LEU A 246 14.89 1.85 7.79
CA LEU A 246 13.62 1.54 8.45
C LEU A 246 13.83 0.62 9.68
N LYS A 247 14.73 -0.34 9.59
CA LYS A 247 15.09 -1.20 10.72
C LYS A 247 15.76 -0.40 11.85
N LYS A 248 16.63 0.56 11.55
CA LYS A 248 17.23 1.45 12.57
C LYS A 248 16.18 2.32 13.26
N VAL A 249 15.22 2.87 12.51
CA VAL A 249 14.08 3.62 13.07
C VAL A 249 13.21 2.73 13.97
N GLY A 250 13.12 1.45 13.64
CA GLY A 250 12.26 0.46 14.28
C GLY A 250 10.83 0.50 13.72
N PHE A 251 10.33 -0.66 13.31
CA PHE A 251 9.02 -0.75 12.64
C PHE A 251 7.86 -0.31 13.54
N ASP A 252 7.84 -0.71 14.82
CA ASP A 252 6.77 -0.30 15.73
C ASP A 252 6.76 1.22 15.97
N ASN A 253 7.94 1.87 16.02
CA ASN A 253 8.05 3.31 16.10
C ASN A 253 7.56 4.00 14.82
N LEU A 254 7.92 3.46 13.64
CA LEU A 254 7.44 3.94 12.35
C LEU A 254 5.89 3.87 12.28
N TYR A 255 5.30 2.75 12.66
CA TYR A 255 3.85 2.53 12.65
C TYR A 255 3.14 3.50 13.62
N SER A 256 3.64 3.62 14.83
CA SER A 256 3.08 4.51 15.85
C SER A 256 3.11 5.98 15.42
N LYS A 257 4.24 6.44 14.86
CA LYS A 257 4.38 7.80 14.35
C LYS A 257 3.45 8.07 13.15
N THR A 258 3.34 7.09 12.25
CA THR A 258 2.45 7.24 11.07
C THR A 258 0.98 7.32 11.49
N ALA A 259 0.54 6.47 12.42
CA ALA A 259 -0.82 6.49 12.95
C ALA A 259 -1.12 7.80 13.68
N LEU A 260 -0.18 8.29 14.50
CA LEU A 260 -0.31 9.55 15.22
C LEU A 260 -0.41 10.75 14.27
N ARG A 261 0.43 10.79 13.24
CA ARG A 261 0.42 11.83 12.20
C ARG A 261 -0.89 11.83 11.41
N ALA A 262 -1.38 10.64 11.02
CA ALA A 262 -2.65 10.50 10.33
C ALA A 262 -3.79 11.02 11.19
N LYS A 263 -3.88 10.62 12.47
CA LYS A 263 -4.88 11.12 13.42
C LYS A 263 -4.79 12.62 13.60
N ALA A 264 -3.60 13.17 13.84
CA ALA A 264 -3.40 14.61 14.05
C ALA A 264 -3.84 15.41 12.80
N THR A 265 -3.53 14.93 11.60
CA THR A 265 -3.96 15.55 10.34
C THR A 265 -5.48 15.50 10.18
N GLN A 266 -6.11 14.36 10.46
CA GLN A 266 -7.58 14.22 10.38
C GLN A 266 -8.29 15.16 11.35
N GLU A 267 -7.86 15.21 12.62
CA GLU A 267 -8.47 16.10 13.63
C GLU A 267 -8.24 17.58 13.28
N ALA A 268 -7.07 17.96 12.77
CA ALA A 268 -6.80 19.32 12.31
C ALA A 268 -7.75 19.73 11.17
N LEU A 269 -7.97 18.86 10.19
CA LEU A 269 -8.84 19.17 9.04
C LEU A 269 -10.31 19.18 9.43
N LYS A 270 -10.77 18.31 10.33
CA LYS A 270 -12.11 18.36 10.91
C LYS A 270 -12.34 19.68 11.64
N ALA A 271 -11.36 20.16 12.42
CA ALA A 271 -11.47 21.40 13.19
C ALA A 271 -11.66 22.66 12.33
N ILE A 272 -11.24 22.62 11.07
CA ILE A 272 -11.46 23.72 10.11
C ILE A 272 -12.62 23.46 9.14
N GLY A 273 -13.44 22.43 9.40
CA GLY A 273 -14.72 22.21 8.73
C GLY A 273 -14.71 21.19 7.60
N PHE A 274 -13.65 20.40 7.42
CA PHE A 274 -13.63 19.35 6.42
C PHE A 274 -14.22 18.03 6.94
N GLU A 275 -14.82 17.27 6.04
CA GLU A 275 -15.24 15.90 6.25
C GLU A 275 -14.18 14.91 5.79
N ILE A 276 -13.83 13.92 6.64
CA ILE A 276 -12.97 12.81 6.27
C ILE A 276 -13.79 11.82 5.44
N TYR A 277 -13.38 11.61 4.20
CA TYR A 277 -14.16 10.88 3.20
C TYR A 277 -14.41 9.40 3.54
N PRO A 278 -13.41 8.57 3.90
CA PRO A 278 -13.65 7.16 4.20
C PRO A 278 -14.25 6.96 5.59
N LYS A 279 -15.23 6.06 5.71
CA LYS A 279 -15.84 5.70 7.00
C LYS A 279 -14.84 5.03 7.95
N THR A 280 -13.88 4.28 7.39
CA THR A 280 -12.74 3.67 8.10
C THR A 280 -11.44 4.18 7.52
N PRO A 281 -10.90 5.32 8.00
CA PRO A 281 -9.69 5.91 7.44
C PRO A 281 -8.46 5.01 7.64
N ALA A 282 -7.64 4.88 6.57
CA ALA A 282 -6.33 4.23 6.64
C ALA A 282 -5.26 5.19 7.17
N ASN A 283 -4.24 4.66 7.86
CA ASN A 283 -3.12 5.46 8.34
C ASN A 283 -2.18 5.94 7.22
N ALA A 284 -2.26 5.34 6.04
CA ALA A 284 -1.40 5.67 4.90
C ALA A 284 -1.61 7.10 4.38
N MET A 285 -2.81 7.62 4.51
CA MET A 285 -3.19 8.93 4.00
C MET A 285 -4.44 9.48 4.68
N THR A 286 -4.58 10.80 4.68
CA THR A 286 -5.84 11.47 5.00
C THR A 286 -6.54 11.88 3.72
N THR A 287 -7.79 11.48 3.55
CA THR A 287 -8.64 11.84 2.41
C THR A 287 -9.80 12.69 2.88
N VAL A 288 -9.98 13.83 2.22
CA VAL A 288 -11.00 14.84 2.54
C VAL A 288 -11.95 14.99 1.36
N TYR A 289 -13.24 15.09 1.65
CA TYR A 289 -14.26 15.47 0.67
C TYR A 289 -14.42 16.99 0.62
N THR A 290 -14.41 17.55 -0.60
CA THR A 290 -14.71 18.97 -0.86
C THR A 290 -14.90 19.21 -2.36
N GLU A 291 -15.89 19.99 -2.71
CA GLU A 291 -16.14 20.41 -4.11
C GLU A 291 -15.08 21.41 -4.63
N GLN A 292 -14.26 22.01 -3.74
CA GLN A 292 -13.17 22.92 -4.09
C GLN A 292 -11.81 22.20 -4.19
N SER A 293 -11.77 20.86 -4.32
CA SER A 293 -10.54 20.08 -4.30
C SER A 293 -9.49 20.56 -5.33
N ASN A 294 -9.92 20.92 -6.54
CA ASN A 294 -9.01 21.37 -7.58
C ASN A 294 -8.37 22.74 -7.27
N GLU A 295 -9.18 23.68 -6.79
CA GLU A 295 -8.75 25.04 -6.43
C GLU A 295 -7.78 24.98 -5.25
N ILE A 296 -8.13 24.23 -4.20
CA ILE A 296 -7.29 24.03 -3.01
C ILE A 296 -5.93 23.44 -3.44
N ARG A 297 -5.91 22.35 -4.19
CA ARG A 297 -4.69 21.71 -4.65
C ARG A 297 -3.83 22.62 -5.54
N LYS A 298 -4.47 23.39 -6.42
CA LYS A 298 -3.76 24.35 -7.28
C LYS A 298 -3.04 25.40 -6.45
N LEU A 299 -3.73 26.04 -5.49
CA LEU A 299 -3.11 27.07 -4.65
C LEU A 299 -2.06 26.50 -3.69
N LEU A 300 -2.30 25.31 -3.09
CA LEU A 300 -1.30 24.62 -2.30
C LEU A 300 -0.01 24.44 -3.06
N LYS A 301 -0.08 23.98 -4.31
CA LYS A 301 1.10 23.75 -5.14
C LYS A 301 1.77 25.05 -5.57
N THR A 302 1.01 26.02 -6.07
CA THR A 302 1.58 27.22 -6.70
C THR A 302 1.98 28.31 -5.70
N LYS A 303 1.29 28.44 -4.59
CA LYS A 303 1.52 29.51 -3.59
C LYS A 303 2.27 29.00 -2.35
N TYR A 304 1.98 27.78 -1.92
CA TYR A 304 2.50 27.23 -0.64
C TYR A 304 3.49 26.09 -0.81
N SER A 305 3.83 25.71 -2.04
CA SER A 305 4.82 24.64 -2.37
C SER A 305 4.47 23.28 -1.79
N VAL A 306 3.16 22.96 -1.61
CA VAL A 306 2.64 21.68 -1.12
C VAL A 306 1.92 20.98 -2.25
N ASP A 307 2.39 19.80 -2.66
CA ASP A 307 1.80 18.98 -3.72
C ASP A 307 1.11 17.76 -3.11
N ILE A 308 -0.22 17.69 -3.23
CA ILE A 308 -1.09 16.63 -2.73
C ILE A 308 -1.92 16.02 -3.87
N ALA A 309 -2.43 14.81 -3.68
CA ALA A 309 -3.18 14.12 -4.73
C ALA A 309 -4.68 14.49 -4.73
N GLY A 310 -5.30 14.45 -5.90
CA GLY A 310 -6.75 14.54 -6.07
C GLY A 310 -7.42 13.18 -6.15
N GLY A 311 -8.73 13.19 -6.36
CA GLY A 311 -9.54 12.01 -6.65
C GLY A 311 -9.34 11.46 -8.04
N GLN A 312 -9.88 10.26 -8.26
CA GLN A 312 -9.91 9.56 -9.54
C GLN A 312 -11.36 9.24 -9.93
N ASP A 313 -11.62 9.05 -11.22
CA ASP A 313 -12.93 8.71 -11.77
C ASP A 313 -14.03 9.65 -11.23
N HIS A 314 -15.10 9.14 -10.62
CA HIS A 314 -16.22 9.94 -10.08
C HIS A 314 -15.86 10.82 -8.86
N LEU A 315 -14.71 10.61 -8.25
CA LEU A 315 -14.15 11.44 -7.17
C LEU A 315 -13.21 12.54 -7.68
N ALA A 316 -12.97 12.60 -9.00
CA ALA A 316 -12.14 13.65 -9.60
C ALA A 316 -12.74 15.03 -9.29
N GLY A 317 -11.94 15.92 -8.71
CA GLY A 317 -12.37 17.26 -8.29
C GLY A 317 -13.13 17.32 -6.96
N LYS A 318 -13.46 16.17 -6.34
CA LYS A 318 -14.30 16.10 -5.13
C LYS A 318 -13.55 15.69 -3.86
N ILE A 319 -12.35 15.15 -4.00
CA ILE A 319 -11.50 14.81 -2.86
C ILE A 319 -10.08 15.26 -3.07
N PHE A 320 -9.36 15.48 -1.98
CA PHE A 320 -7.90 15.49 -1.97
C PHE A 320 -7.33 14.52 -0.94
N ARG A 321 -6.08 14.08 -1.16
CA ARG A 321 -5.41 13.08 -0.33
C ARG A 321 -4.03 13.56 0.07
N ILE A 322 -3.72 13.48 1.38
CA ILE A 322 -2.45 13.86 1.99
C ILE A 322 -1.74 12.58 2.42
N ASN A 323 -0.52 12.36 1.96
CA ASN A 323 0.29 11.18 2.28
C ASN A 323 0.86 11.23 3.70
N HIS A 324 0.92 10.06 4.34
CA HIS A 324 1.64 9.84 5.61
C HIS A 324 2.71 8.75 5.52
N MET A 325 2.83 8.07 4.37
CA MET A 325 3.78 6.99 4.14
C MET A 325 5.22 7.50 3.99
N GLY A 326 6.16 6.66 4.37
CA GLY A 326 7.58 6.95 4.24
C GLY A 326 8.10 7.85 5.35
N LEU A 327 9.19 8.54 5.06
CA LEU A 327 9.84 9.47 6.00
C LEU A 327 9.24 10.88 5.87
N VAL A 328 7.91 10.99 6.02
CA VAL A 328 7.26 12.30 6.14
C VAL A 328 7.61 12.88 7.51
N GLU A 329 8.20 14.06 7.52
CA GLU A 329 8.54 14.76 8.76
C GLU A 329 7.31 15.41 9.41
N ASP A 330 7.33 15.53 10.73
CA ASP A 330 6.20 16.10 11.46
C ASP A 330 5.95 17.57 11.11
N PHE A 331 7.02 18.32 10.78
CA PHE A 331 6.91 19.71 10.31
C PHE A 331 6.27 19.81 8.92
N GLU A 332 6.49 18.80 8.05
CA GLU A 332 5.86 18.77 6.72
C GLU A 332 4.35 18.59 6.84
N ALA A 333 3.90 17.66 7.69
CA ALA A 333 2.48 17.45 7.96
C ALA A 333 1.84 18.67 8.64
N SER A 334 2.54 19.29 9.62
CA SER A 334 2.14 20.53 10.26
C SER A 334 1.99 21.67 9.26
N TRP A 335 2.97 21.84 8.37
CA TRP A 335 2.89 22.87 7.33
C TRP A 335 1.73 22.61 6.36
N ALA A 336 1.51 21.35 5.97
CA ALA A 336 0.42 21.00 5.04
C ALA A 336 -0.95 21.42 5.58
N VAL A 337 -1.28 21.12 6.85
CA VAL A 337 -2.57 21.51 7.44
C VAL A 337 -2.69 23.03 7.62
N ASN A 338 -1.58 23.69 7.97
CA ASN A 338 -1.54 25.15 8.05
C ASN A 338 -1.75 25.82 6.67
N ALA A 339 -1.09 25.30 5.64
CA ALA A 339 -1.23 25.80 4.28
C ALA A 339 -2.64 25.59 3.72
N ILE A 340 -3.30 24.48 4.08
CA ILE A 340 -4.71 24.24 3.71
C ILE A 340 -5.61 25.32 4.33
N GLU A 341 -5.43 25.66 5.61
CA GLU A 341 -6.20 26.72 6.25
C GLU A 341 -5.96 28.10 5.61
N LEU A 342 -4.70 28.41 5.23
CA LEU A 342 -4.37 29.62 4.47
C LEU A 342 -5.04 29.64 3.08
N VAL A 343 -5.08 28.51 2.39
CA VAL A 343 -5.78 28.41 1.09
C VAL A 343 -7.29 28.63 1.26
N MET A 344 -7.90 28.16 2.35
CA MET A 344 -9.31 28.43 2.63
C MET A 344 -9.59 29.92 2.81
N ASP A 345 -8.67 30.66 3.42
CA ASP A 345 -8.77 32.15 3.51
C ASP A 345 -8.59 32.81 2.13
N ASP A 346 -7.61 32.38 1.35
CA ASP A 346 -7.40 32.85 -0.03
C ASP A 346 -8.66 32.67 -0.90
N LEU A 347 -9.39 31.58 -0.70
CA LEU A 347 -10.62 31.23 -1.42
C LEU A 347 -11.88 31.84 -0.79
N ASN A 348 -11.76 32.63 0.29
CA ASN A 348 -12.88 33.20 1.08
C ASN A 348 -13.85 32.13 1.62
N ILE A 349 -13.39 30.90 1.88
CA ILE A 349 -14.16 29.80 2.47
C ILE A 349 -14.21 29.95 3.99
N ARG A 350 -13.04 30.22 4.61
CA ARG A 350 -12.87 30.37 6.06
C ARG A 350 -11.70 31.31 6.35
N LYS A 351 -11.87 32.23 7.31
CA LYS A 351 -10.78 33.10 7.76
C LYS A 351 -9.71 32.28 8.48
N PHE A 352 -8.45 32.56 8.16
CA PHE A 352 -7.30 31.98 8.83
C PHE A 352 -7.23 32.48 10.29
N ASP A 353 -7.12 31.53 11.24
CA ASP A 353 -6.93 31.81 12.67
C ASP A 353 -5.93 30.86 13.34
N GLY A 354 -5.24 30.00 12.55
CA GLY A 354 -4.26 29.05 13.02
C GLY A 354 -4.83 27.80 13.72
N THR A 355 -6.14 27.56 13.60
CA THR A 355 -6.83 26.43 14.25
C THR A 355 -6.28 25.10 13.78
N ALA A 356 -6.06 24.91 12.47
CA ALA A 356 -5.56 23.64 11.93
C ALA A 356 -4.20 23.25 12.54
N ASN A 357 -3.26 24.19 12.54
CA ASN A 357 -1.92 23.92 13.09
C ASN A 357 -1.96 23.72 14.61
N ARG A 358 -2.75 24.50 15.34
CA ARG A 358 -2.92 24.33 16.78
C ARG A 358 -3.46 22.95 17.14
N VAL A 359 -4.52 22.49 16.45
CA VAL A 359 -5.13 21.17 16.68
C VAL A 359 -4.16 20.04 16.28
N PHE A 360 -3.46 20.18 15.15
CA PHE A 360 -2.42 19.25 14.75
C PHE A 360 -1.35 19.10 15.84
N ALA A 361 -0.78 20.21 16.31
CA ALA A 361 0.27 20.21 17.32
C ALA A 361 -0.20 19.61 18.66
N GLN A 362 -1.43 19.86 19.07
CA GLN A 362 -2.01 19.25 20.28
C GLN A 362 -2.08 17.71 20.14
N ASN A 363 -2.60 17.21 19.04
CA ASN A 363 -2.71 15.76 18.82
C ASN A 363 -1.36 15.09 18.58
N MET A 364 -0.43 15.75 17.88
CA MET A 364 0.87 15.17 17.54
C MET A 364 1.85 15.15 18.71
N PHE A 365 1.89 16.22 19.53
CA PHE A 365 2.95 16.43 20.51
C PHE A 365 2.49 16.43 21.97
N LYS A 366 1.20 16.60 22.26
CA LYS A 366 0.68 16.70 23.63
C LYS A 366 -0.26 15.55 24.02
N GLY A 367 -0.61 14.66 23.10
CA GLY A 367 -1.42 13.47 23.38
C GLY A 367 -2.84 13.80 23.90
N ILE A 368 -3.43 14.92 23.48
CA ILE A 368 -4.76 15.36 23.93
C ILE A 368 -5.81 14.86 22.95
#